data_7cc5378f9308c7dd00b9321a3b7cf1eb
#
_entry.id   7cc5378f9308c7dd00b9321a3b7cf1eb
#
_cell.length_a   1.000
_cell.length_b   1.000
_cell.length_c   1.000
_cell.angle_alpha   90.00
_cell.angle_beta   90.00
_cell.angle_gamma   90.00
#
_symmetry.space_group_name_H-M   'P 1'
#
loop_
_entity.id
_entity.type
_entity.pdbx_description
1 polymer ?
#
loop_
_entity_poly.entity_id
_entity_poly.type
_entity_poly.pdbx_seq_one_letter_code
_entity_poly.pdbx_strand_id
1 'polypeptide(L)'
;MSIQKSLRLSLVLMACLPLIFLTIFTYNLSYKKYMDLATQSTVELAKNYGMGFQSQLNSQIAEVEGLANGTNIQNLVLENYNGVTLGNDSPYYTNVTDLFATASDYAGNNVNYYLYDVNGYYITSSDNTNTDDWQEHMAIPVEDITETKILQCSPLDEIESIDVVSPIIIKSQIVGLIRANITSRYFGSFIPEDGSAFIMTNDGGYLFTSTGLTGQRELETQAFNCLNGADNAKDYGHLKASSFKNIYGF
;
A
#
# COMPACT_ATOMS: atom_id res chain seq x y z
N MET A 1 63.85 -5.35 36.60
CA MET A 1 63.34 -4.26 35.76
C MET A 1 63.93 -2.95 36.30
N SER A 2 64.60 -2.09 35.48
CA SER A 2 65.20 -0.84 35.99
C SER A 2 64.07 0.11 36.40
N ILE A 3 64.22 0.78 37.56
CA ILE A 3 63.26 1.75 38.14
C ILE A 3 62.84 2.80 37.09
N GLN A 4 63.77 3.22 36.24
CA GLN A 4 63.49 4.16 35.15
C GLN A 4 62.50 3.63 34.10
N LYS A 5 62.53 2.33 33.77
CA LYS A 5 61.58 1.71 32.84
C LYS A 5 60.16 1.61 33.45
N SER A 6 60.08 1.29 34.74
CA SER A 6 58.81 1.24 35.47
C SER A 6 58.16 2.63 35.58
N LEU A 7 58.96 3.67 35.84
CA LEU A 7 58.46 5.03 35.95
C LEU A 7 57.94 5.57 34.61
N ARG A 8 58.68 5.31 33.50
CA ARG A 8 58.22 5.69 32.13
C ARG A 8 56.93 4.95 31.73
N LEU A 9 56.84 3.67 32.04
CA LEU A 9 55.65 2.88 31.75
C LEU A 9 54.41 3.39 32.53
N SER A 10 54.61 3.73 33.81
CA SER A 10 53.54 4.30 34.66
C SER A 10 53.07 5.67 34.15
N LEU A 11 54.00 6.54 33.70
CA LEU A 11 53.63 7.84 33.12
C LEU A 11 52.88 7.71 31.81
N VAL A 12 53.30 6.80 30.92
CA VAL A 12 52.59 6.52 29.67
C VAL A 12 51.17 5.95 29.95
N LEU A 13 51.05 5.01 30.87
CA LEU A 13 49.79 4.46 31.26
C LEU A 13 48.85 5.53 31.85
N MET A 14 49.35 6.39 32.72
CA MET A 14 48.58 7.47 33.32
C MET A 14 48.09 8.51 32.32
N ALA A 15 48.84 8.75 31.22
CA ALA A 15 48.41 9.64 30.14
C ALA A 15 47.47 8.97 29.13
N CYS A 16 47.69 7.68 28.81
CA CYS A 16 46.91 6.98 27.80
C CYS A 16 45.53 6.49 28.32
N LEU A 17 45.43 6.09 29.60
CA LEU A 17 44.18 5.60 30.17
C LEU A 17 43.00 6.63 30.08
N PRO A 18 43.19 7.90 30.47
CA PRO A 18 42.12 8.91 30.32
C PRO A 18 41.75 9.15 28.87
N LEU A 19 42.72 9.14 27.95
CA LEU A 19 42.46 9.34 26.51
C LEU A 19 41.62 8.17 25.93
N ILE A 20 41.99 6.94 26.27
CA ILE A 20 41.22 5.75 25.85
C ILE A 20 39.79 5.80 26.40
N PHE A 21 39.67 6.15 27.69
CA PHE A 21 38.34 6.27 28.31
C PHE A 21 37.51 7.36 27.66
N LEU A 22 38.10 8.52 27.38
CA LEU A 22 37.42 9.64 26.71
C LEU A 22 36.99 9.24 25.29
N THR A 23 37.85 8.51 24.56
CA THR A 23 37.56 8.05 23.21
C THR A 23 36.42 7.06 23.20
N ILE A 24 36.39 6.08 24.10
CA ILE A 24 35.30 5.10 24.24
C ILE A 24 34.00 5.80 24.63
N PHE A 25 34.08 6.74 25.58
CA PHE A 25 32.92 7.48 26.03
C PHE A 25 32.31 8.36 24.91
N THR A 26 33.14 9.13 24.21
CA THR A 26 32.70 9.96 23.05
C THR A 26 32.17 9.11 21.91
N TYR A 27 32.81 7.97 21.63
CA TYR A 27 32.32 7.04 20.61
C TYR A 27 30.92 6.51 20.96
N ASN A 28 30.71 6.03 22.18
CA ASN A 28 29.42 5.50 22.63
C ASN A 28 28.31 6.58 22.59
N LEU A 29 28.65 7.80 23.04
CA LEU A 29 27.71 8.92 23.03
C LEU A 29 27.34 9.34 21.61
N SER A 30 28.33 9.43 20.70
CA SER A 30 28.13 9.75 19.30
C SER A 30 27.36 8.67 18.57
N TYR A 31 27.68 7.40 18.83
CA TYR A 31 26.98 6.27 18.25
C TYR A 31 25.51 6.25 18.65
N LYS A 32 25.22 6.43 19.95
CA LYS A 32 23.84 6.51 20.44
C LYS A 32 23.08 7.65 19.77
N LYS A 33 23.66 8.84 19.74
CA LYS A 33 23.05 10.01 19.09
C LYS A 33 22.83 9.82 17.58
N TYR A 34 23.76 9.18 16.92
CA TYR A 34 23.63 8.85 15.49
C TYR A 34 22.50 7.84 15.25
N MET A 35 22.41 6.80 16.08
CA MET A 35 21.33 5.82 15.99
C MET A 35 19.96 6.44 16.27
N ASP A 36 19.85 7.30 17.27
CA ASP A 36 18.61 8.02 17.59
C ASP A 36 18.15 8.90 16.42
N LEU A 37 19.10 9.65 15.80
CA LEU A 37 18.81 10.48 14.63
C LEU A 37 18.41 9.65 13.40
N ALA A 38 19.12 8.54 13.14
CA ALA A 38 18.81 7.65 12.03
C ALA A 38 17.41 7.02 12.21
N THR A 39 17.09 6.57 13.41
CA THR A 39 15.77 6.03 13.75
C THR A 39 14.68 7.07 13.53
N GLN A 40 14.85 8.29 14.07
CA GLN A 40 13.88 9.37 13.91
C GLN A 40 13.68 9.73 12.44
N SER A 41 14.76 9.87 11.66
CA SER A 41 14.67 10.14 10.22
C SER A 41 13.94 9.04 9.46
N THR A 42 14.18 7.77 9.79
CA THR A 42 13.51 6.64 9.15
C THR A 42 12.02 6.62 9.48
N VAL A 43 11.65 6.88 10.74
CA VAL A 43 10.24 6.98 11.16
C VAL A 43 9.52 8.13 10.47
N GLU A 44 10.15 9.31 10.39
CA GLU A 44 9.57 10.45 9.67
C GLU A 44 9.39 10.16 8.18
N LEU A 45 10.34 9.47 7.57
CA LEU A 45 10.26 9.05 6.17
C LEU A 45 9.11 8.06 5.96
N ALA A 46 9.01 7.02 6.79
CA ALA A 46 7.92 6.05 6.73
C ALA A 46 6.55 6.71 6.91
N LYS A 47 6.46 7.66 7.85
CA LYS A 47 5.24 8.46 8.05
C LYS A 47 4.85 9.26 6.81
N ASN A 48 5.81 9.92 6.18
CA ASN A 48 5.56 10.70 4.96
C ASN A 48 5.08 9.81 3.81
N TYR A 49 5.71 8.64 3.62
CA TYR A 49 5.27 7.66 2.62
C TYR A 49 3.87 7.13 2.92
N GLY A 50 3.58 6.77 4.18
CA GLY A 50 2.25 6.30 4.59
C GLY A 50 1.17 7.35 4.36
N MET A 51 1.41 8.61 4.73
CA MET A 51 0.46 9.71 4.48
C MET A 51 0.26 9.97 2.99
N GLY A 52 1.32 9.92 2.18
CA GLY A 52 1.25 10.08 0.73
C GLY A 52 0.42 8.96 0.08
N PHE A 53 0.71 7.71 0.45
CA PHE A 53 -0.05 6.55 0.01
C PHE A 53 -1.54 6.66 0.37
N GLN A 54 -1.84 6.96 1.64
CA GLN A 54 -3.22 7.11 2.11
C GLN A 54 -3.96 8.23 1.38
N SER A 55 -3.31 9.37 1.16
CA SER A 55 -3.90 10.48 0.42
C SER A 55 -4.24 10.09 -1.02
N GLN A 56 -3.35 9.37 -1.69
CA GLN A 56 -3.55 8.93 -3.07
C GLN A 56 -4.64 7.84 -3.15
N LEU A 57 -4.66 6.91 -2.20
CA LEU A 57 -5.70 5.89 -2.10
C LEU A 57 -7.08 6.52 -1.85
N ASN A 58 -7.17 7.47 -0.92
CA ASN A 58 -8.41 8.21 -0.65
C ASN A 58 -8.90 8.98 -1.88
N SER A 59 -7.98 9.52 -2.69
CA SER A 59 -8.33 10.16 -3.97
C SER A 59 -8.95 9.17 -4.94
N GLN A 60 -8.42 7.96 -5.04
CA GLN A 60 -8.99 6.91 -5.89
C GLN A 60 -10.34 6.40 -5.38
N ILE A 61 -10.51 6.26 -4.07
CA ILE A 61 -11.81 5.93 -3.47
C ILE A 61 -12.85 6.98 -3.86
N ALA A 62 -12.53 8.27 -3.69
CA ALA A 62 -13.45 9.36 -4.05
C ALA A 62 -13.74 9.39 -5.56
N GLU A 63 -12.78 9.05 -6.40
CA GLU A 63 -12.98 8.96 -7.86
C GLU A 63 -13.94 7.82 -8.21
N VAL A 64 -13.74 6.61 -7.66
CA VAL A 64 -14.61 5.46 -7.89
C VAL A 64 -16.04 5.74 -7.39
N GLU A 65 -16.18 6.37 -6.23
CA GLU A 65 -17.47 6.82 -5.70
C GLU A 65 -18.14 7.87 -6.61
N GLY A 66 -17.33 8.81 -7.11
CA GLY A 66 -17.79 9.82 -8.06
C GLY A 66 -18.30 9.19 -9.36
N LEU A 67 -17.57 8.20 -9.88
CA LEU A 67 -17.98 7.42 -11.05
C LEU A 67 -19.28 6.65 -10.79
N ALA A 68 -19.38 5.94 -9.65
CA ALA A 68 -20.58 5.18 -9.28
C ALA A 68 -21.85 6.05 -9.18
N ASN A 69 -21.67 7.32 -8.82
CA ASN A 69 -22.76 8.31 -8.79
C ASN A 69 -22.95 9.05 -10.12
N GLY A 70 -22.14 8.77 -11.13
CA GLY A 70 -22.20 9.42 -12.44
C GLY A 70 -23.46 9.05 -13.23
N THR A 71 -24.17 10.05 -13.75
CA THR A 71 -25.45 9.86 -14.47
C THR A 71 -25.31 8.91 -15.67
N ASN A 72 -24.24 9.00 -16.44
CA ASN A 72 -24.02 8.14 -17.61
C ASN A 72 -23.86 6.68 -17.20
N ILE A 73 -23.15 6.41 -16.11
CA ILE A 73 -22.93 5.06 -15.58
C ILE A 73 -24.23 4.50 -15.04
N GLN A 74 -24.97 5.29 -14.26
CA GLN A 74 -26.28 4.88 -13.74
C GLN A 74 -27.26 4.57 -14.86
N ASN A 75 -27.30 5.37 -15.93
CA ASN A 75 -28.18 5.13 -17.08
C ASN A 75 -27.76 3.87 -17.84
N LEU A 76 -26.48 3.64 -18.04
CA LEU A 76 -25.97 2.43 -18.72
C LEU A 76 -26.35 1.17 -17.96
N VAL A 77 -26.17 1.15 -16.63
CA VAL A 77 -26.54 0.01 -15.80
C VAL A 77 -28.06 -0.21 -15.81
N LEU A 78 -28.87 0.87 -15.80
CA LEU A 78 -30.32 0.77 -15.92
C LEU A 78 -30.77 0.23 -17.27
N GLU A 79 -30.12 0.61 -18.40
CA GLU A 79 -30.40 0.02 -19.70
C GLU A 79 -30.14 -1.49 -19.68
N ASN A 80 -29.00 -1.91 -19.12
CA ASN A 80 -28.69 -3.33 -18.95
C ASN A 80 -29.69 -4.06 -18.09
N TYR A 81 -30.05 -3.49 -16.93
CA TYR A 81 -31.03 -4.06 -16.02
C TYR A 81 -32.42 -4.25 -16.67
N ASN A 82 -32.80 -3.36 -17.59
CA ASN A 82 -34.07 -3.43 -18.35
C ASN A 82 -33.98 -4.38 -19.57
N GLY A 83 -32.90 -5.10 -19.74
CA GLY A 83 -32.71 -6.08 -20.84
C GLY A 83 -32.46 -5.42 -22.19
N VAL A 84 -32.02 -4.18 -22.25
CA VAL A 84 -31.58 -3.54 -23.47
C VAL A 84 -30.21 -4.14 -23.84
N THR A 85 -30.08 -4.64 -25.07
CA THR A 85 -28.82 -5.19 -25.54
C THR A 85 -27.76 -4.07 -25.56
N LEU A 86 -26.76 -4.19 -24.71
CA LEU A 86 -25.66 -3.23 -24.63
C LEU A 86 -24.74 -3.43 -25.83
N GLY A 87 -24.39 -2.35 -26.47
CA GLY A 87 -23.49 -2.34 -27.61
C GLY A 87 -23.24 -0.92 -28.11
N ASN A 88 -22.53 -0.79 -29.23
CA ASN A 88 -22.19 0.49 -29.85
C ASN A 88 -23.41 1.39 -30.20
N ASP A 89 -24.61 0.84 -30.14
CA ASP A 89 -25.85 1.58 -30.38
C ASP A 89 -26.35 2.35 -29.14
N SER A 90 -25.83 2.04 -27.95
CA SER A 90 -26.11 2.80 -26.74
C SER A 90 -25.16 3.99 -26.60
N PRO A 91 -25.67 5.24 -26.56
CA PRO A 91 -24.83 6.40 -26.35
C PRO A 91 -24.16 6.41 -24.95
N TYR A 92 -24.78 5.75 -23.98
CA TYR A 92 -24.20 5.62 -22.64
C TYR A 92 -23.03 4.66 -22.62
N TYR A 93 -23.07 3.57 -23.39
CA TYR A 93 -21.98 2.60 -23.48
C TYR A 93 -20.68 3.27 -23.96
N THR A 94 -20.74 3.98 -25.10
CA THR A 94 -19.59 4.70 -25.64
C THR A 94 -19.07 5.76 -24.65
N ASN A 95 -19.99 6.58 -24.08
CA ASN A 95 -19.59 7.62 -23.14
C ASN A 95 -18.91 7.05 -21.87
N VAL A 96 -19.38 5.92 -21.35
CA VAL A 96 -18.77 5.31 -20.14
C VAL A 96 -17.43 4.66 -20.47
N THR A 97 -17.32 3.99 -21.62
CA THR A 97 -16.04 3.41 -22.06
C THR A 97 -14.98 4.49 -22.27
N ASP A 98 -15.33 5.59 -22.95
CA ASP A 98 -14.43 6.73 -23.15
C ASP A 98 -14.06 7.42 -21.82
N LEU A 99 -15.02 7.51 -20.89
CA LEU A 99 -14.76 8.04 -19.54
C LEU A 99 -13.76 7.19 -18.78
N PHE A 100 -13.93 5.87 -18.79
CA PHE A 100 -13.01 4.93 -18.14
C PHE A 100 -11.62 4.94 -18.78
N ALA A 101 -11.55 4.95 -20.11
CA ALA A 101 -10.29 5.06 -20.82
C ALA A 101 -9.55 6.37 -20.45
N THR A 102 -10.28 7.49 -20.43
CA THR A 102 -9.73 8.79 -20.04
C THR A 102 -9.23 8.79 -18.59
N ALA A 103 -10.00 8.24 -17.65
CA ALA A 103 -9.60 8.14 -16.25
C ALA A 103 -8.36 7.24 -16.08
N SER A 104 -8.29 6.12 -16.79
CA SER A 104 -7.11 5.24 -16.80
C SER A 104 -5.88 5.93 -17.36
N ASP A 105 -6.00 6.68 -18.46
CA ASP A 105 -4.91 7.45 -19.05
C ASP A 105 -4.36 8.52 -18.09
N TYR A 106 -5.24 9.24 -17.37
CA TYR A 106 -4.82 10.18 -16.33
C TYR A 106 -4.07 9.51 -15.18
N ALA A 107 -4.40 8.26 -14.85
CA ALA A 107 -3.68 7.45 -13.88
C ALA A 107 -2.40 6.78 -14.46
N GLY A 108 -2.00 7.14 -15.69
CA GLY A 108 -0.83 6.59 -16.38
C GLY A 108 -0.98 5.11 -16.71
N ASN A 109 -2.20 4.65 -16.99
CA ASN A 109 -2.57 3.25 -17.24
C ASN A 109 -2.21 2.30 -16.07
N ASN A 110 -2.18 2.83 -14.85
CA ASN A 110 -1.94 2.05 -13.64
C ASN A 110 -3.23 1.73 -12.87
N VAL A 111 -4.36 2.23 -13.35
CA VAL A 111 -5.69 1.97 -12.80
C VAL A 111 -6.60 1.54 -13.94
N ASN A 112 -7.19 0.37 -13.83
CA ASN A 112 -8.18 -0.12 -14.77
C ASN A 112 -9.56 -0.15 -14.13
N TYR A 113 -10.55 0.40 -14.85
CA TYR A 113 -11.93 0.49 -14.37
C TYR A 113 -12.80 -0.56 -15.05
N TYR A 114 -13.66 -1.21 -14.28
CA TYR A 114 -14.59 -2.23 -14.73
C TYR A 114 -15.99 -1.95 -14.21
N LEU A 115 -16.98 -2.19 -15.04
CA LEU A 115 -18.38 -2.03 -14.70
C LEU A 115 -19.10 -3.38 -14.78
N TYR A 116 -19.82 -3.72 -13.73
CA TYR A 116 -20.60 -4.94 -13.61
C TYR A 116 -22.07 -4.63 -13.31
N ASP A 117 -22.98 -5.49 -13.76
CA ASP A 117 -24.37 -5.43 -13.37
C ASP A 117 -24.61 -5.98 -11.95
N VAL A 118 -25.87 -5.99 -11.50
CA VAL A 118 -26.26 -6.49 -10.17
C VAL A 118 -25.98 -8.00 -10.00
N ASN A 119 -25.94 -8.77 -11.08
CA ASN A 119 -25.64 -10.19 -11.06
C ASN A 119 -24.13 -10.46 -11.15
N GLY A 120 -23.33 -9.41 -11.32
CA GLY A 120 -21.87 -9.51 -11.48
C GLY A 120 -21.43 -9.80 -12.91
N TYR A 121 -22.31 -9.68 -13.90
CA TYR A 121 -21.91 -9.81 -15.31
C TYR A 121 -21.18 -8.55 -15.78
N TYR A 122 -20.10 -8.77 -16.53
CA TYR A 122 -19.30 -7.72 -17.14
C TYR A 122 -20.13 -6.86 -18.10
N ILE A 123 -19.98 -5.54 -18.03
CA ILE A 123 -20.61 -4.58 -18.94
C ILE A 123 -19.56 -3.91 -19.82
N THR A 124 -18.55 -3.25 -19.23
CA THR A 124 -17.48 -2.56 -19.95
C THR A 124 -16.29 -2.29 -19.05
N SER A 125 -15.13 -1.96 -19.64
CA SER A 125 -13.91 -1.59 -18.92
C SER A 125 -13.10 -0.53 -19.68
N SER A 126 -12.04 -0.03 -19.02
CA SER A 126 -11.10 0.93 -19.62
C SER A 126 -10.19 0.31 -20.66
N ASP A 127 -9.84 -0.97 -20.55
CA ASP A 127 -8.81 -1.64 -21.37
C ASP A 127 -9.34 -2.65 -22.38
N ASN A 128 -10.61 -3.06 -22.29
CA ASN A 128 -11.24 -4.09 -23.12
C ASN A 128 -10.48 -5.45 -23.20
N THR A 129 -9.50 -5.66 -22.33
CA THR A 129 -8.65 -6.87 -22.35
C THR A 129 -9.16 -7.96 -21.45
N ASN A 130 -9.83 -7.58 -20.36
CA ASN A 130 -10.43 -8.50 -19.41
C ASN A 130 -11.95 -8.29 -19.40
N THR A 131 -12.68 -9.32 -19.78
CA THR A 131 -14.15 -9.33 -19.85
C THR A 131 -14.76 -10.34 -18.89
N ASP A 132 -13.96 -10.79 -17.88
CA ASP A 132 -14.41 -11.80 -16.92
C ASP A 132 -15.49 -11.22 -15.99
N ASP A 133 -16.46 -12.08 -15.64
CA ASP A 133 -17.51 -11.72 -14.72
C ASP A 133 -16.97 -11.55 -13.29
N TRP A 134 -17.68 -10.77 -12.47
CA TRP A 134 -17.27 -10.47 -11.09
C TRP A 134 -16.97 -11.72 -10.24
N GLN A 135 -17.80 -12.78 -10.36
CA GLN A 135 -17.65 -14.01 -9.61
C GLN A 135 -16.36 -14.79 -9.96
N GLU A 136 -15.77 -14.55 -11.13
CA GLU A 136 -14.49 -15.17 -11.52
C GLU A 136 -13.31 -14.52 -10.80
N HIS A 137 -13.47 -13.25 -10.38
CA HIS A 137 -12.45 -12.51 -9.66
C HIS A 137 -12.61 -12.58 -8.14
N MET A 138 -13.86 -12.53 -7.66
CA MET A 138 -14.15 -12.39 -6.24
C MET A 138 -15.27 -13.33 -5.81
N ALA A 139 -15.07 -13.99 -4.67
CA ALA A 139 -16.09 -14.86 -4.07
C ALA A 139 -17.21 -14.10 -3.34
N ILE A 140 -17.20 -12.75 -3.38
CA ILE A 140 -18.18 -11.90 -2.67
C ILE A 140 -19.29 -11.54 -3.66
N PRO A 141 -20.58 -11.83 -3.39
CA PRO A 141 -21.68 -11.39 -4.22
C PRO A 141 -21.77 -9.85 -4.32
N VAL A 142 -22.21 -9.33 -5.46
CA VAL A 142 -22.37 -7.87 -5.67
C VAL A 142 -23.30 -7.25 -4.63
N GLU A 143 -24.37 -7.95 -4.26
CA GLU A 143 -25.36 -7.53 -3.28
C GLU A 143 -24.81 -7.34 -1.85
N ASP A 144 -23.68 -7.98 -1.52
CA ASP A 144 -23.01 -7.86 -0.22
C ASP A 144 -22.08 -6.63 -0.17
N ILE A 145 -21.90 -5.94 -1.30
CA ILE A 145 -21.09 -4.72 -1.38
C ILE A 145 -22.01 -3.51 -1.24
N THR A 146 -22.32 -3.15 0.00
CA THR A 146 -23.28 -2.06 0.32
C THR A 146 -22.61 -0.69 0.46
N GLU A 147 -21.29 -0.65 0.50
CA GLU A 147 -20.46 0.55 0.63
C GLU A 147 -19.15 0.37 -0.14
N THR A 148 -18.43 1.45 -0.39
CA THR A 148 -17.11 1.38 -1.03
C THR A 148 -16.13 0.62 -0.14
N LYS A 149 -15.45 -0.38 -0.71
CA LYS A 149 -14.50 -1.26 -0.03
C LYS A 149 -13.20 -1.36 -0.80
N ILE A 150 -12.12 -1.60 -0.07
CA ILE A 150 -10.85 -2.01 -0.62
C ILE A 150 -10.77 -3.52 -0.48
N LEU A 151 -10.55 -4.20 -1.59
CA LEU A 151 -10.39 -5.65 -1.63
C LEU A 151 -8.97 -5.97 -2.06
N GLN A 152 -8.38 -6.96 -1.42
CA GLN A 152 -7.06 -7.45 -1.81
C GLN A 152 -7.22 -8.39 -3.00
N CYS A 153 -6.48 -8.13 -4.07
CA CYS A 153 -6.37 -9.11 -5.16
C CYS A 153 -5.57 -10.32 -4.70
N SER A 154 -5.95 -11.49 -5.20
CA SER A 154 -5.25 -12.74 -4.88
C SER A 154 -3.79 -12.63 -5.31
N PRO A 155 -2.82 -13.10 -4.48
CA PRO A 155 -1.39 -13.04 -4.80
C PRO A 155 -0.95 -13.98 -5.94
N LEU A 156 -1.88 -14.44 -6.77
CA LEU A 156 -1.60 -15.35 -7.89
C LEU A 156 -1.09 -14.62 -9.14
N ASP A 157 -1.28 -13.30 -9.22
CA ASP A 157 -0.77 -12.51 -10.34
C ASP A 157 0.59 -11.92 -9.99
N GLU A 158 1.51 -11.93 -10.96
CA GLU A 158 2.88 -11.40 -10.82
C GLU A 158 2.91 -9.88 -10.51
N ILE A 159 1.77 -9.18 -10.68
CA ILE A 159 1.64 -7.75 -10.42
C ILE A 159 0.74 -7.57 -9.19
N GLU A 160 1.33 -7.03 -8.14
CA GLU A 160 0.58 -6.66 -6.94
C GLU A 160 -0.41 -5.54 -7.29
N SER A 161 -1.69 -5.78 -7.00
CA SER A 161 -2.76 -4.82 -7.19
C SER A 161 -3.78 -4.89 -6.07
N ILE A 162 -4.51 -3.80 -5.89
CA ILE A 162 -5.68 -3.73 -5.01
C ILE A 162 -6.89 -3.33 -5.82
N ASP A 163 -8.05 -3.80 -5.39
CA ASP A 163 -9.33 -3.39 -5.96
C ASP A 163 -10.03 -2.40 -5.02
N VAL A 164 -10.43 -1.27 -5.55
CA VAL A 164 -11.41 -0.39 -4.93
C VAL A 164 -12.73 -0.65 -5.62
N VAL A 165 -13.73 -1.07 -4.85
CA VAL A 165 -15.06 -1.41 -5.37
C VAL A 165 -16.12 -0.51 -4.75
N SER A 166 -17.04 0.00 -5.58
CA SER A 166 -18.14 0.84 -5.12
C SER A 166 -19.47 0.39 -5.73
N PRO A 167 -20.52 0.22 -4.92
CA PRO A 167 -21.83 -0.13 -5.43
C PRO A 167 -22.46 1.05 -6.17
N ILE A 168 -23.19 0.75 -7.24
CA ILE A 168 -24.04 1.72 -7.93
C ILE A 168 -25.43 1.61 -7.32
N ILE A 169 -25.84 2.68 -6.63
CA ILE A 169 -27.10 2.68 -5.88
C ILE A 169 -28.09 3.63 -6.56
N ILE A 170 -29.25 3.11 -6.97
CA ILE A 170 -30.35 3.90 -7.53
C ILE A 170 -31.60 3.63 -6.71
N LYS A 171 -32.24 4.66 -6.18
CA LYS A 171 -33.43 4.57 -5.33
C LYS A 171 -33.27 3.57 -4.18
N SER A 172 -32.11 3.58 -3.53
CA SER A 172 -31.74 2.69 -2.42
C SER A 172 -31.63 1.20 -2.79
N GLN A 173 -31.48 0.89 -4.07
CA GLN A 173 -31.21 -0.47 -4.55
C GLN A 173 -29.86 -0.51 -5.23
N ILE A 174 -29.09 -1.57 -4.98
CA ILE A 174 -27.85 -1.84 -5.69
C ILE A 174 -28.23 -2.36 -7.08
N VAL A 175 -27.77 -1.70 -8.13
CA VAL A 175 -28.06 -2.04 -9.52
C VAL A 175 -26.81 -2.49 -10.28
N GLY A 176 -25.64 -2.31 -9.72
CA GLY A 176 -24.36 -2.71 -10.29
C GLY A 176 -23.20 -2.35 -9.40
N LEU A 177 -21.98 -2.55 -9.93
CA LEU A 177 -20.73 -2.35 -9.23
C LEU A 177 -19.70 -1.72 -10.15
N ILE A 178 -18.93 -0.76 -9.64
CA ILE A 178 -17.67 -0.31 -10.25
C ILE A 178 -16.52 -0.92 -9.47
N ARG A 179 -15.54 -1.44 -10.19
CA ARG A 179 -14.25 -1.90 -9.69
C ARG A 179 -13.15 -1.06 -10.33
N ALA A 180 -12.24 -0.54 -9.53
CA ALA A 180 -10.97 0.03 -9.97
C ALA A 180 -9.84 -0.91 -9.51
N ASN A 181 -9.17 -1.55 -10.45
CA ASN A 181 -7.97 -2.34 -10.19
C ASN A 181 -6.74 -1.43 -10.26
N ILE A 182 -6.05 -1.25 -9.13
CA ILE A 182 -4.96 -0.30 -8.95
C ILE A 182 -3.67 -1.08 -8.77
N THR A 183 -2.74 -0.94 -9.72
CA THR A 183 -1.45 -1.62 -9.63
C THR A 183 -0.50 -0.92 -8.65
N SER A 184 0.49 -1.66 -8.13
CA SER A 184 1.52 -1.11 -7.23
C SER A 184 2.28 0.06 -7.85
N ARG A 185 2.39 0.11 -9.18
CA ARG A 185 3.06 1.20 -9.91
C ARG A 185 2.38 2.55 -9.75
N TYR A 186 1.06 2.58 -9.53
CA TYR A 186 0.32 3.80 -9.24
C TYR A 186 0.86 4.52 -7.99
N PHE A 187 1.29 3.74 -7.00
CA PHE A 187 1.85 4.25 -5.75
C PHE A 187 3.39 4.35 -5.75
N GLY A 188 4.04 4.19 -6.92
CA GLY A 188 5.49 4.08 -7.03
C GLY A 188 6.27 5.23 -6.41
N SER A 189 5.71 6.46 -6.35
CA SER A 189 6.33 7.61 -5.67
C SER A 189 6.34 7.49 -4.14
N PHE A 190 5.55 6.60 -3.56
CA PHE A 190 5.41 6.38 -2.12
C PHE A 190 5.95 5.00 -1.68
N ILE A 191 6.48 4.22 -2.61
CA ILE A 191 7.12 2.93 -2.33
C ILE A 191 8.58 3.08 -2.74
N PRO A 192 9.53 3.05 -1.78
CA PRO A 192 10.95 3.19 -2.12
C PRO A 192 11.43 2.07 -3.04
N GLU A 193 12.13 2.43 -4.11
CA GLU A 193 12.67 1.46 -5.09
C GLU A 193 13.74 0.53 -4.50
N ASP A 194 14.40 0.95 -3.42
CA ASP A 194 15.50 0.23 -2.77
C ASP A 194 15.06 -0.91 -1.83
N GLY A 195 13.81 -1.27 -1.88
CA GLY A 195 13.39 -2.60 -1.48
C GLY A 195 13.14 -2.83 -0.01
N SER A 196 12.78 -1.83 0.78
CA SER A 196 12.61 -2.00 2.22
C SER A 196 11.24 -1.56 2.78
N ALA A 197 10.24 -1.37 1.94
CA ALA A 197 8.90 -1.01 2.41
C ALA A 197 7.83 -2.03 1.98
N PHE A 198 6.88 -2.24 2.83
CA PHE A 198 5.65 -2.96 2.55
C PHE A 198 4.47 -2.24 3.21
N ILE A 199 3.30 -2.37 2.63
CA ILE A 199 2.05 -1.81 3.12
C ILE A 199 1.12 -2.96 3.47
N MET A 200 0.57 -2.93 4.67
CA MET A 200 -0.30 -3.97 5.21
C MET A 200 -1.62 -3.36 5.67
N THR A 201 -2.67 -4.16 5.61
CA THR A 201 -3.94 -3.87 6.28
C THR A 201 -3.85 -4.11 7.78
N ASN A 202 -4.79 -3.56 8.55
CA ASN A 202 -4.83 -3.72 10.01
C ASN A 202 -5.04 -5.17 10.47
N ASP A 203 -5.53 -6.05 9.61
CA ASP A 203 -5.72 -7.48 9.85
C ASP A 203 -4.51 -8.34 9.41
N GLY A 204 -3.45 -7.70 8.92
CA GLY A 204 -2.20 -8.36 8.51
C GLY A 204 -2.18 -8.83 7.07
N GLY A 205 -3.17 -8.45 6.28
CA GLY A 205 -3.13 -8.67 4.83
C GLY A 205 -2.13 -7.75 4.16
N TYR A 206 -1.48 -8.22 3.10
CA TYR A 206 -0.62 -7.40 2.27
C TYR A 206 -1.43 -6.56 1.32
N LEU A 207 -1.05 -5.31 1.14
CA LEU A 207 -1.47 -4.50 0.02
C LEU A 207 -0.37 -4.44 -1.05
N PHE A 208 0.86 -4.10 -0.65
CA PHE A 208 2.01 -4.03 -1.57
C PHE A 208 3.30 -4.38 -0.85
N THR A 209 4.23 -5.00 -1.59
CA THR A 209 5.61 -5.17 -1.14
C THR A 209 6.56 -4.50 -2.15
N SER A 210 7.66 -3.98 -1.69
CA SER A 210 8.74 -3.60 -2.60
C SER A 210 9.46 -4.87 -3.08
N THR A 211 9.94 -4.86 -4.31
CA THR A 211 10.52 -6.02 -5.02
C THR A 211 11.66 -6.75 -4.29
N GLY A 212 12.21 -6.18 -3.22
CA GLY A 212 13.28 -6.80 -2.42
C GLY A 212 12.79 -7.65 -1.24
N LEU A 213 11.49 -7.65 -0.92
CA LEU A 213 10.91 -8.36 0.22
C LEU A 213 10.06 -9.57 -0.17
N THR A 214 9.82 -9.79 -1.46
CA THR A 214 9.09 -10.95 -1.96
C THR A 214 9.74 -12.25 -1.48
N GLY A 215 8.99 -13.01 -0.69
CA GLY A 215 9.43 -14.29 -0.10
C GLY A 215 9.83 -14.26 1.38
N GLN A 216 9.77 -13.12 2.05
CA GLN A 216 10.10 -13.02 3.48
C GLN A 216 8.86 -13.01 4.39
N ARG A 217 7.89 -13.91 4.16
CA ARG A 217 6.66 -14.04 4.98
C ARG A 217 6.90 -14.06 6.49
N GLU A 218 8.04 -14.55 6.91
CA GLU A 218 8.38 -14.61 8.34
C GLU A 218 8.65 -13.21 8.92
N LEU A 219 9.35 -12.35 8.18
CA LEU A 219 9.60 -10.96 8.58
C LEU A 219 8.31 -10.15 8.63
N GLU A 220 7.43 -10.40 7.72
CA GLU A 220 6.13 -9.78 7.56
C GLU A 220 5.22 -10.12 8.75
N THR A 221 5.10 -11.40 9.08
CA THR A 221 4.34 -11.84 10.26
C THR A 221 4.93 -11.27 11.55
N GLN A 222 6.26 -11.19 11.65
CA GLN A 222 6.93 -10.60 12.80
C GLN A 222 6.68 -9.08 12.87
N ALA A 223 6.71 -8.36 11.74
CA ALA A 223 6.41 -6.93 11.68
C ALA A 223 4.99 -6.64 12.11
N PHE A 224 4.02 -7.40 11.59
CA PHE A 224 2.61 -7.29 11.98
C PHE A 224 2.41 -7.55 13.48
N ASN A 225 2.99 -8.62 14.02
CA ASN A 225 2.91 -8.93 15.45
C ASN A 225 3.58 -7.85 16.31
N CYS A 226 4.67 -7.25 15.84
CA CYS A 226 5.34 -6.15 16.53
C CYS A 226 4.46 -4.89 16.57
N LEU A 227 3.81 -4.55 15.48
CA LEU A 227 2.91 -3.39 15.38
C LEU A 227 1.66 -3.57 16.24
N ASN A 228 1.05 -4.76 16.22
CA ASN A 228 -0.12 -5.08 17.03
C ASN A 228 0.19 -5.25 18.53
N GLY A 229 1.42 -5.63 18.87
CA GLY A 229 1.88 -5.72 20.25
C GLY A 229 2.50 -4.43 20.80
N ALA A 230 2.70 -3.42 19.95
CA ALA A 230 3.14 -2.11 20.38
C ALA A 230 2.02 -1.43 21.16
N ASP A 231 2.33 -0.98 22.38
CA ASP A 231 1.42 -0.18 23.21
C ASP A 231 0.73 0.88 22.34
N ASN A 232 -0.58 1.02 22.49
CA ASN A 232 -1.45 1.95 21.73
C ASN A 232 -1.02 3.44 21.77
N ALA A 233 0.10 3.75 22.40
CA ALA A 233 0.69 5.08 22.51
C ALA A 233 1.85 5.34 21.54
N LYS A 234 2.24 4.36 20.70
CA LYS A 234 3.35 4.51 19.75
C LYS A 234 2.86 4.16 18.35
N ASP A 235 2.86 5.14 17.47
CA ASP A 235 2.48 4.98 16.07
C ASP A 235 3.51 4.19 15.23
N TYR A 236 4.51 3.55 15.85
CA TYR A 236 5.51 2.73 15.17
C TYR A 236 6.10 1.64 16.07
N GLY A 237 6.53 0.54 15.45
CA GLY A 237 7.27 -0.55 16.08
C GLY A 237 8.68 -0.66 15.53
N HIS A 238 9.58 -1.27 16.31
CA HIS A 238 10.92 -1.60 15.87
C HIS A 238 11.16 -3.10 16.01
N LEU A 239 11.56 -3.72 14.92
CA LEU A 239 11.84 -5.15 14.84
C LEU A 239 13.30 -5.37 14.46
N LYS A 240 14.02 -6.18 15.22
CA LYS A 240 15.37 -6.56 14.90
C LYS A 240 15.35 -7.90 14.18
N ALA A 241 15.52 -7.89 12.87
CA ALA A 241 15.62 -9.12 12.10
C ALA A 241 16.95 -9.84 12.37
N SER A 242 16.91 -11.15 12.45
CA SER A 242 18.09 -12.00 12.68
C SER A 242 19.13 -11.92 11.56
N SER A 243 18.79 -11.33 10.41
CA SER A 243 19.60 -11.20 9.22
C SER A 243 19.90 -9.74 8.81
N PHE A 244 20.45 -8.93 9.72
CA PHE A 244 21.11 -7.64 9.42
C PHE A 244 20.28 -6.40 9.18
N LYS A 245 18.96 -6.39 9.21
CA LYS A 245 18.19 -5.15 8.98
C LYS A 245 17.27 -4.85 10.13
N ASN A 246 17.26 -3.59 10.54
CA ASN A 246 16.21 -3.07 11.42
C ASN A 246 14.98 -2.77 10.57
N ILE A 247 13.82 -3.19 11.03
CA ILE A 247 12.54 -2.91 10.38
C ILE A 247 11.79 -1.92 11.26
N TYR A 248 11.32 -0.85 10.66
CA TYR A 248 10.51 0.17 11.32
C TYR A 248 9.13 0.15 10.66
N GLY A 249 8.10 -0.01 11.47
CA GLY A 249 6.71 0.06 11.04
C GLY A 249 6.04 1.35 11.53
N PHE A 250 5.01 1.77 10.83
CA PHE A 250 4.24 2.97 11.08
C PHE A 250 2.75 2.60 11.17
#